data_1843c5fd5cb1e6f7c2e331d5c2d64b95
#
_entry.id   1843c5fd5cb1e6f7c2e331d5c2d64b95
#
_cell.length_a   1.000
_cell.length_b   1.000
_cell.length_c   1.000
_cell.angle_alpha   90.00
_cell.angle_beta   90.00
_cell.angle_gamma   90.00
#
_symmetry.space_group_name_H-M   'P 1'
#
loop_
_entity.id
_entity.type
_entity.pdbx_description
1 polymer ?
#
loop_
_entity_poly.entity_id
_entity_poly.type
_entity_poly.pdbx_seq_one_letter_code
_entity_poly.pdbx_strand_id
1 'polypeptide(L)'
;KFWLFGGSLTAPVFAAGARRAAVKVAWAQYEQAALAYEKAILTAFRDVSAALVLLSAEQQRYSASQSSLNAAGASLDLMNRRFARGVGDYGSLIDSELNHLRAATAMTTAQRSNTLARLTLYRAIGGKWVE
;
A
#
# COMPACT_ATOMS: atom_id res chain seq x y z
N LYS A 1 -4.83 -5.97 -75.60
CA LYS A 1 -5.00 -5.80 -74.14
C LYS A 1 -5.28 -7.18 -73.57
N PHE A 2 -4.30 -7.78 -72.87
CA PHE A 2 -4.46 -9.05 -72.15
C PHE A 2 -4.65 -8.78 -70.71
N TRP A 3 -5.70 -9.34 -70.11
CA TRP A 3 -5.95 -9.33 -68.69
C TRP A 3 -5.60 -10.71 -68.14
N LEU A 4 -4.58 -10.81 -67.28
CA LEU A 4 -4.21 -12.04 -66.57
C LEU A 4 -4.75 -11.92 -65.11
N PHE A 5 -5.78 -12.70 -64.78
CA PHE A 5 -6.22 -12.91 -63.42
C PHE A 5 -5.59 -14.20 -62.88
N GLY A 6 -4.58 -14.12 -62.03
CA GLY A 6 -3.97 -15.25 -61.33
C GLY A 6 -4.32 -15.24 -59.87
N GLY A 7 -5.31 -16.02 -59.45
CA GLY A 7 -5.57 -16.30 -58.05
C GLY A 7 -4.87 -17.59 -57.62
N SER A 8 -3.90 -17.55 -56.72
CA SER A 8 -3.27 -18.74 -56.13
C SER A 8 -3.99 -19.09 -54.82
N LEU A 9 -4.71 -20.22 -54.75
CA LEU A 9 -5.24 -20.79 -53.54
C LEU A 9 -4.24 -21.83 -53.01
N THR A 10 -3.43 -21.46 -52.00
CA THR A 10 -2.56 -22.39 -51.30
C THR A 10 -3.25 -22.89 -50.03
N ALA A 11 -3.85 -24.08 -50.08
CA ALA A 11 -4.32 -24.79 -48.89
C ALA A 11 -3.26 -25.81 -48.47
N PRO A 12 -2.71 -25.74 -47.23
CA PRO A 12 -1.76 -26.75 -46.75
C PRO A 12 -2.51 -28.06 -46.53
N VAL A 13 -2.28 -29.03 -47.43
CA VAL A 13 -2.92 -30.36 -47.40
C VAL A 13 -2.27 -31.30 -46.41
N PHE A 14 -1.00 -31.03 -46.04
CA PHE A 14 -0.22 -31.83 -45.08
C PHE A 14 0.55 -30.94 -44.10
N ALA A 15 0.07 -30.86 -42.85
CA ALA A 15 0.67 -30.05 -41.82
C ALA A 15 1.33 -30.89 -40.70
N ALA A 16 1.68 -32.18 -41.01
CA ALA A 16 2.48 -33.08 -40.12
C ALA A 16 2.19 -32.91 -38.60
N GLY A 17 0.94 -32.78 -38.21
CA GLY A 17 0.57 -32.59 -36.78
C GLY A 17 0.64 -31.14 -36.26
N ALA A 18 1.12 -30.17 -37.03
CA ALA A 18 1.25 -28.77 -36.62
C ALA A 18 -0.11 -28.16 -36.19
N ARG A 19 -1.21 -28.47 -36.86
CA ARG A 19 -2.55 -28.01 -36.47
C ARG A 19 -2.99 -28.60 -35.13
N ARG A 20 -2.69 -29.88 -34.83
CA ARG A 20 -2.98 -30.49 -33.53
C ARG A 20 -2.10 -29.88 -32.41
N ALA A 21 -0.83 -29.61 -32.71
CA ALA A 21 0.06 -28.92 -31.79
C ALA A 21 -0.41 -27.49 -31.50
N ALA A 22 -0.84 -26.74 -32.53
CA ALA A 22 -1.40 -25.39 -32.37
C ALA A 22 -2.68 -25.38 -31.49
N VAL A 23 -3.58 -26.35 -31.65
CA VAL A 23 -4.76 -26.52 -30.77
C VAL A 23 -4.34 -26.80 -29.33
N LYS A 24 -3.36 -27.69 -29.10
CA LYS A 24 -2.86 -27.97 -27.75
C LYS A 24 -2.23 -26.72 -27.11
N VAL A 25 -1.47 -25.94 -27.86
CA VAL A 25 -0.90 -24.67 -27.40
C VAL A 25 -2.00 -23.68 -27.02
N ALA A 26 -3.04 -23.54 -27.86
CA ALA A 26 -4.17 -22.66 -27.58
C ALA A 26 -4.94 -23.10 -26.31
N TRP A 27 -5.14 -24.39 -26.10
CA TRP A 27 -5.73 -24.91 -24.86
C TRP A 27 -4.88 -24.62 -23.63
N ALA A 28 -3.57 -24.84 -23.70
CA ALA A 28 -2.65 -24.54 -22.62
C ALA A 28 -2.62 -23.02 -22.28
N GLN A 29 -2.68 -22.17 -23.31
CA GLN A 29 -2.80 -20.72 -23.12
C GLN A 29 -4.11 -20.30 -22.47
N TYR A 30 -5.23 -20.93 -22.84
CA TYR A 30 -6.53 -20.70 -22.20
C TYR A 30 -6.49 -21.10 -20.72
N GLU A 31 -5.96 -22.28 -20.40
CA GLU A 31 -5.81 -22.76 -19.03
C GLU A 31 -4.90 -21.85 -18.21
N GLN A 32 -3.77 -21.42 -18.79
CA GLN A 32 -2.88 -20.44 -18.17
C GLN A 32 -3.58 -19.10 -17.89
N ALA A 33 -4.40 -18.60 -18.82
CA ALA A 33 -5.16 -17.38 -18.63
C ALA A 33 -6.21 -17.51 -17.51
N ALA A 34 -6.89 -18.68 -17.43
CA ALA A 34 -7.85 -18.96 -16.37
C ALA A 34 -7.18 -18.97 -14.97
N LEU A 35 -6.05 -19.67 -14.85
CA LEU A 35 -5.27 -19.70 -13.61
C LEU A 35 -4.68 -18.32 -13.25
N ALA A 36 -4.28 -17.53 -14.24
CA ALA A 36 -3.81 -16.16 -14.01
C ALA A 36 -4.94 -15.26 -13.48
N TYR A 37 -6.16 -15.42 -13.97
CA TYR A 37 -7.34 -14.71 -13.47
C TYR A 37 -7.66 -15.09 -12.02
N GLU A 38 -7.67 -16.38 -11.68
CA GLU A 38 -7.87 -16.85 -10.33
C GLU A 38 -6.80 -16.30 -9.37
N LYS A 39 -5.52 -16.36 -9.77
CA LYS A 39 -4.42 -15.78 -9.03
C LYS A 39 -4.59 -14.28 -8.81
N ALA A 40 -5.07 -13.54 -9.81
CA ALA A 40 -5.31 -12.10 -9.70
C ALA A 40 -6.39 -11.79 -8.64
N ILE A 41 -7.48 -12.56 -8.61
CA ILE A 41 -8.53 -12.44 -7.60
C ILE A 41 -7.97 -12.68 -6.19
N LEU A 42 -7.25 -13.79 -5.99
CA LEU A 42 -6.65 -14.12 -4.69
C LEU A 42 -5.65 -13.04 -4.23
N THR A 43 -4.88 -12.50 -5.17
CA THR A 43 -3.94 -11.42 -4.90
C THR A 43 -4.68 -10.15 -4.46
N ALA A 44 -5.76 -9.78 -5.15
CA ALA A 44 -6.57 -8.61 -4.78
C ALA A 44 -7.16 -8.75 -3.36
N PHE A 45 -7.71 -9.92 -3.01
CA PHE A 45 -8.20 -10.18 -1.65
C PHE A 45 -7.11 -10.09 -0.59
N ARG A 46 -5.94 -10.65 -0.87
CA ARG A 46 -4.79 -10.54 0.02
C ARG A 46 -4.36 -9.09 0.22
N ASP A 47 -4.31 -8.31 -0.84
CA ASP A 47 -3.85 -6.92 -0.79
C ASP A 47 -4.83 -6.02 -0.02
N VAL A 48 -6.13 -6.22 -0.18
CA VAL A 48 -7.16 -5.54 0.63
C VAL A 48 -7.06 -5.95 2.10
N SER A 49 -6.91 -7.24 2.39
CA SER A 49 -6.78 -7.74 3.77
C SER A 49 -5.53 -7.18 4.45
N ALA A 50 -4.39 -7.15 3.75
CA ALA A 50 -3.15 -6.57 4.25
C ALA A 50 -3.29 -5.05 4.51
N ALA A 51 -3.97 -4.33 3.61
CA ALA A 51 -4.22 -2.89 3.77
C ALA A 51 -5.13 -2.59 4.97
N LEU A 52 -6.13 -3.43 5.25
CA LEU A 52 -7.00 -3.30 6.44
C LEU A 52 -6.23 -3.52 7.74
N VAL A 53 -5.38 -4.55 7.79
CA VAL A 53 -4.52 -4.82 8.95
C VAL A 53 -3.54 -3.66 9.17
N LEU A 54 -2.91 -3.17 8.11
CA LEU A 54 -2.01 -2.02 8.17
C LEU A 54 -2.74 -0.78 8.71
N LEU A 55 -3.94 -0.48 8.20
CA LEU A 55 -4.72 0.66 8.65
C LEU A 55 -5.06 0.57 10.13
N SER A 56 -5.50 -0.60 10.62
CA SER A 56 -5.81 -0.79 12.03
C SER A 56 -4.58 -0.59 12.93
N ALA A 57 -3.42 -1.11 12.53
CA ALA A 57 -2.16 -0.94 13.25
C ALA A 57 -1.71 0.54 13.29
N GLU A 58 -1.80 1.25 12.17
CA GLU A 58 -1.42 2.66 12.11
C GLU A 58 -2.40 3.59 12.86
N GLN A 59 -3.69 3.22 12.96
CA GLN A 59 -4.65 3.91 13.81
C GLN A 59 -4.32 3.76 15.30
N GLN A 60 -3.95 2.55 15.74
CA GLN A 60 -3.51 2.31 17.11
C GLN A 60 -2.22 3.07 17.42
N ARG A 61 -1.27 3.07 16.49
CA ARG A 61 -0.01 3.82 16.62
C ARG A 61 -0.25 5.33 16.72
N TYR A 62 -1.16 5.87 15.91
CA TYR A 62 -1.55 7.27 15.96
C TYR A 62 -2.15 7.63 17.33
N SER A 63 -3.10 6.84 17.84
CA SER A 63 -3.70 7.08 19.15
C SER A 63 -2.70 6.99 20.30
N ALA A 64 -1.78 6.04 20.27
CA ALA A 64 -0.70 5.90 21.23
C ALA A 64 0.27 7.10 21.20
N SER A 65 0.64 7.55 19.99
CA SER A 65 1.51 8.73 19.83
C SER A 65 0.83 10.01 20.31
N GLN A 66 -0.48 10.14 20.11
CA GLN A 66 -1.27 11.26 20.64
C GLN A 66 -1.26 11.27 22.18
N SER A 67 -1.46 10.11 22.80
CA SER A 67 -1.41 9.97 24.27
C SER A 67 -0.02 10.28 24.80
N SER A 68 1.03 9.83 24.13
CA SER A 68 2.42 10.11 24.47
C SER A 68 2.74 11.61 24.38
N LEU A 69 2.28 12.29 23.34
CA LEU A 69 2.47 13.74 23.19
C LEU A 69 1.76 14.51 24.29
N ASN A 70 0.53 14.13 24.64
CA ASN A 70 -0.22 14.76 25.73
C ASN A 70 0.50 14.58 27.08
N ALA A 71 1.00 13.38 27.35
CA ALA A 71 1.75 13.08 28.60
C ALA A 71 3.08 13.87 28.66
N ALA A 72 3.82 13.95 27.55
CA ALA A 72 5.05 14.72 27.46
C ALA A 72 4.78 16.24 27.64
N GLY A 73 3.69 16.74 27.07
CA GLY A 73 3.27 18.13 27.28
C GLY A 73 2.91 18.45 28.74
N ALA A 74 2.18 17.57 29.40
CA ALA A 74 1.87 17.70 30.82
C ALA A 74 3.13 17.65 31.71
N SER A 75 4.09 16.79 31.38
CA SER A 75 5.38 16.71 32.05
C SER A 75 6.16 18.00 31.89
N LEU A 76 6.23 18.54 30.68
CA LEU A 76 6.93 19.80 30.39
C LEU A 76 6.31 20.97 31.17
N ASP A 77 4.98 21.08 31.19
CA ASP A 77 4.28 22.10 31.94
C ASP A 77 4.59 22.02 33.46
N LEU A 78 4.63 20.80 34.02
CA LEU A 78 5.00 20.57 35.39
C LEU A 78 6.47 21.02 35.68
N MET A 79 7.40 20.69 34.78
CA MET A 79 8.83 21.08 34.95
C MET A 79 9.00 22.59 34.82
N ASN A 80 8.29 23.25 33.91
CA ASN A 80 8.28 24.71 33.81
C ASN A 80 7.79 25.38 35.10
N ARG A 81 6.68 24.88 35.68
CA ARG A 81 6.18 25.41 36.96
C ARG A 81 7.13 25.18 38.12
N ARG A 82 7.82 24.04 38.18
CA ARG A 82 8.85 23.76 39.20
C ARG A 82 10.02 24.69 39.08
N PHE A 83 10.53 24.88 37.89
CA PHE A 83 11.63 25.77 37.59
C PHE A 83 11.30 27.23 37.95
N ALA A 84 10.10 27.71 37.55
CA ALA A 84 9.63 29.05 37.87
C ALA A 84 9.51 29.32 39.38
N ARG A 85 9.29 28.27 40.19
CA ARG A 85 9.25 28.36 41.66
C ARG A 85 10.61 28.18 42.33
N GLY A 86 11.69 28.02 41.57
CA GLY A 86 13.04 27.82 42.08
C GLY A 86 13.29 26.43 42.69
N VAL A 87 12.37 25.46 42.54
CA VAL A 87 12.48 24.08 43.05
C VAL A 87 12.83 23.05 41.97
N GLY A 88 13.06 23.49 40.72
CA GLY A 88 13.40 22.64 39.58
C GLY A 88 14.82 22.88 39.11
N ASP A 89 15.50 21.82 38.67
CA ASP A 89 16.78 21.86 38.01
C ASP A 89 16.63 22.19 36.53
N TYR A 90 17.51 23.01 35.97
CA TYR A 90 17.50 23.41 34.56
C TYR A 90 17.72 22.21 33.61
N GLY A 91 18.58 21.26 34.00
CA GLY A 91 18.82 20.04 33.23
C GLY A 91 17.53 19.23 33.03
N SER A 92 16.78 19.03 34.11
CA SER A 92 15.48 18.34 34.06
C SER A 92 14.43 19.05 33.18
N LEU A 93 14.47 20.39 33.11
CA LEU A 93 13.63 21.16 32.24
C LEU A 93 13.98 20.90 30.76
N ILE A 94 15.25 20.99 30.39
CA ILE A 94 15.74 20.72 29.05
C ILE A 94 15.44 19.30 28.62
N ASP A 95 15.63 18.31 29.49
CA ASP A 95 15.28 16.92 29.20
C ASP A 95 13.76 16.75 28.90
N SER A 96 12.92 17.46 29.61
CA SER A 96 11.47 17.46 29.40
C SER A 96 11.08 18.14 28.09
N GLU A 97 11.76 19.24 27.71
CA GLU A 97 11.57 19.89 26.40
C GLU A 97 11.99 18.97 25.25
N LEU A 98 13.15 18.32 25.35
CA LEU A 98 13.62 17.36 24.37
C LEU A 98 12.64 16.17 24.23
N ASN A 99 12.10 15.69 25.34
CA ASN A 99 11.13 14.61 25.34
C ASN A 99 9.81 15.02 24.66
N HIS A 100 9.33 16.22 24.95
CA HIS A 100 8.15 16.77 24.27
C HIS A 100 8.37 16.92 22.76
N LEU A 101 9.53 17.44 22.34
CA LEU A 101 9.87 17.58 20.92
C LEU A 101 9.95 16.23 20.20
N ARG A 102 10.54 15.21 20.86
CA ARG A 102 10.57 13.84 20.33
C ARG A 102 9.15 13.26 20.17
N ALA A 103 8.29 13.46 21.16
CA ALA A 103 6.90 13.02 21.11
C ALA A 103 6.11 13.75 19.99
N ALA A 104 6.33 15.04 19.77
CA ALA A 104 5.73 15.81 18.69
C ALA A 104 6.17 15.30 17.31
N THR A 105 7.45 14.99 17.15
CA THR A 105 8.00 14.42 15.92
C THR A 105 7.43 13.02 15.65
N ALA A 106 7.33 12.18 16.69
CA ALA A 106 6.72 10.85 16.58
C ALA A 106 5.24 10.94 16.20
N MET A 107 4.51 11.90 16.77
CA MET A 107 3.10 12.15 16.43
C MET A 107 2.92 12.54 14.96
N THR A 108 3.74 13.46 14.45
CA THR A 108 3.70 13.88 13.04
C THR A 108 3.98 12.70 12.10
N THR A 109 4.94 11.86 12.48
CA THR A 109 5.27 10.63 11.72
C THR A 109 4.11 9.65 11.73
N ALA A 110 3.48 9.40 12.88
CA ALA A 110 2.32 8.52 13.01
C ALA A 110 1.12 9.05 12.22
N GLN A 111 0.88 10.35 12.22
CA GLN A 111 -0.17 10.98 11.41
C GLN A 111 0.05 10.75 9.92
N ARG A 112 1.27 10.95 9.44
CA ARG A 112 1.64 10.66 8.05
C ARG A 112 1.42 9.19 7.69
N SER A 113 1.89 8.26 8.54
CA SER A 113 1.74 6.81 8.31
C SER A 113 0.26 6.40 8.25
N ASN A 114 -0.58 6.91 9.16
CA ASN A 114 -2.02 6.67 9.16
C ASN A 114 -2.69 7.18 7.87
N THR A 115 -2.31 8.36 7.39
CA THR A 115 -2.82 8.91 6.12
C THR A 115 -2.40 8.04 4.94
N LEU A 116 -1.15 7.59 4.90
CA LEU A 116 -0.66 6.69 3.85
C LEU A 116 -1.34 5.32 3.89
N ALA A 117 -1.62 4.77 5.07
CA ALA A 117 -2.35 3.51 5.21
C ALA A 117 -3.79 3.61 4.67
N ARG A 118 -4.48 4.74 4.92
CA ARG A 118 -5.80 5.03 4.33
C ARG A 118 -5.73 5.08 2.81
N LEU A 119 -4.72 5.76 2.27
CA LEU A 119 -4.52 5.85 0.82
C LEU A 119 -4.21 4.48 0.20
N THR A 120 -3.42 3.65 0.89
CA THR A 120 -3.12 2.29 0.46
C THR A 120 -4.37 1.43 0.39
N LEU A 121 -5.25 1.49 1.40
CA LEU A 121 -6.53 0.82 1.39
C LEU A 121 -7.42 1.31 0.24
N TYR A 122 -7.48 2.63 0.03
CA TYR A 122 -8.27 3.21 -1.05
C TYR A 122 -7.82 2.71 -2.44
N ARG A 123 -6.50 2.59 -2.65
CA ARG A 123 -5.94 2.02 -3.88
C ARG A 123 -6.22 0.53 -4.02
N ALA A 124 -6.16 -0.24 -2.93
CA ALA A 124 -6.41 -1.69 -2.94
C ALA A 124 -7.87 -2.03 -3.30
N ILE A 125 -8.83 -1.17 -2.95
CA ILE A 125 -10.25 -1.32 -3.31
C ILE A 125 -10.54 -0.87 -4.75
N GLY A 126 -9.53 -0.34 -5.46
CA GLY A 126 -9.70 0.16 -6.83
C GLY A 126 -10.38 1.55 -6.88
N GLY A 127 -10.04 2.42 -5.95
CA GLY A 127 -10.59 3.78 -5.83
C GLY A 127 -10.67 4.48 -7.17
N LYS A 128 -11.84 4.97 -7.52
CA LYS A 128 -12.03 5.81 -8.70
C LYS A 128 -11.23 7.10 -8.49
N TRP A 129 -10.23 7.30 -9.30
CA TRP A 129 -9.66 8.62 -9.51
C TRP A 129 -10.74 9.42 -10.24
N VAL A 130 -11.33 10.39 -9.56
CA VAL A 130 -12.22 11.36 -10.23
C VAL A 130 -11.30 12.17 -11.12
N GLU A 131 -11.49 12.00 -12.45
CA GLU A 131 -10.92 12.88 -13.45
C GLU A 131 -11.48 14.31 -13.29
#